data_6963dc322e028cd6f0656dde06615a6c
#
_entry.id   6963dc322e028cd6f0656dde06615a6c
#
_cell.length_a   1.000
_cell.length_b   1.000
_cell.length_c   1.000
_cell.angle_alpha   90.00
_cell.angle_beta   90.00
_cell.angle_gamma   90.00
#
_symmetry.space_group_name_H-M   'P 1'
#
loop_
_entity.id
_entity.type
_entity.pdbx_description
1 polymer ?
#
loop_
_entity_poly.entity_id
_entity_poly.type
_entity_poly.pdbx_seq_one_letter_code
_entity_poly.pdbx_strand_id
1 'polypeptide(L)'
;LKMCDENTICIVPIEGVTWTGLNDDVEALDKALDEFNKKTGYDIPIHVDAASGGFILPFLDPHKKWDFRLKWVLSISTSGHKFGLVYPGLGWVVWKDKKYLPDEMSFSVNYLGANITQVGLNFSRPAAQILGQYYQFIRLGFQGYKAVQYNSMQITQYLHDEIGKMAPFVNYSDHVENPLFIWYMKPDYAKTAKWTLYDLQDKLKQGGWMVPAY
;
A
#
# COMPACT_ATOMS: atom_id res chain seq x y z
N LEU A 1 15.63 13.43 3.60
CA LEU A 1 15.70 14.38 4.73
C LEU A 1 16.27 15.75 4.37
N LYS A 2 17.04 15.89 3.25
CA LYS A 2 17.61 17.19 2.82
C LYS A 2 16.56 18.28 2.50
N MET A 3 15.32 17.90 2.27
CA MET A 3 14.20 18.81 1.97
C MET A 3 13.29 19.05 3.18
N CYS A 4 13.60 18.43 4.33
CA CYS A 4 12.81 18.62 5.55
C CYS A 4 13.23 19.90 6.26
N ASP A 5 12.25 20.65 6.74
CA ASP A 5 12.36 21.90 7.48
C ASP A 5 11.33 21.98 8.60
N GLU A 6 11.23 23.13 9.24
CA GLU A 6 10.27 23.40 10.31
C GLU A 6 8.79 23.33 9.89
N ASN A 7 8.49 23.35 8.60
CA ASN A 7 7.13 23.25 8.06
C ASN A 7 6.77 21.82 7.65
N THR A 8 7.70 20.87 7.76
CA THR A 8 7.48 19.49 7.40
C THR A 8 6.59 18.80 8.43
N ILE A 9 5.38 18.42 8.04
CA ILE A 9 4.39 17.80 8.93
C ILE A 9 4.58 16.29 9.11
N CYS A 10 5.04 15.57 8.10
CA CYS A 10 5.37 14.14 8.18
C CYS A 10 6.18 13.69 6.97
N ILE A 11 6.77 12.50 7.06
CA ILE A 11 7.33 11.77 5.93
C ILE A 11 6.44 10.55 5.64
N VAL A 12 6.21 10.27 4.34
CA VAL A 12 5.28 9.21 3.92
C VAL A 12 6.02 8.19 3.06
N PRO A 13 6.62 7.15 3.67
CA PRO A 13 7.08 5.98 2.93
C PRO A 13 5.89 5.10 2.50
N ILE A 14 6.08 4.34 1.43
CA ILE A 14 5.04 3.51 0.84
C ILE A 14 5.42 2.04 0.93
N GLU A 15 4.54 1.21 1.51
CA GLU A 15 4.62 -0.24 1.46
C GLU A 15 3.70 -0.76 0.35
N GLY A 16 4.32 -1.25 -0.73
CA GLY A 16 3.64 -1.67 -1.96
C GLY A 16 3.41 -0.51 -2.92
N VAL A 17 4.49 0.11 -3.40
CA VAL A 17 4.45 1.18 -4.40
C VAL A 17 3.78 0.69 -5.67
N THR A 18 2.70 1.34 -6.09
CA THR A 18 1.86 0.93 -7.23
C THR A 18 2.65 0.83 -8.55
N TRP A 19 3.64 1.70 -8.75
CA TRP A 19 4.43 1.76 -9.99
C TRP A 19 5.60 0.79 -10.04
N THR A 20 6.00 0.18 -8.94
CA THR A 20 7.18 -0.69 -8.91
C THR A 20 6.91 -2.05 -8.30
N GLY A 21 5.89 -2.16 -7.44
CA GLY A 21 5.65 -3.34 -6.61
C GLY A 21 6.60 -3.47 -5.44
N LEU A 22 7.51 -2.50 -5.24
CA LEU A 22 8.52 -2.52 -4.18
C LEU A 22 8.03 -1.82 -2.92
N ASN A 23 8.75 -2.03 -1.84
CA ASN A 23 8.49 -1.40 -0.55
C ASN A 23 9.61 -0.41 -0.22
N ASP A 24 9.27 0.70 0.41
CA ASP A 24 10.27 1.58 0.98
C ASP A 24 10.90 0.97 2.24
N ASP A 25 12.15 1.30 2.53
CA ASP A 25 12.82 0.87 3.74
C ASP A 25 12.46 1.78 4.92
N VAL A 26 11.31 1.49 5.54
CA VAL A 26 10.77 2.28 6.65
C VAL A 26 11.66 2.19 7.89
N GLU A 27 12.33 1.05 8.13
CA GLU A 27 13.25 0.90 9.27
C GLU A 27 14.50 1.78 9.11
N ALA A 28 15.08 1.84 7.92
CA ALA A 28 16.20 2.74 7.65
C ALA A 28 15.78 4.21 7.73
N LEU A 29 14.58 4.53 7.22
CA LEU A 29 14.02 5.88 7.32
C LEU A 29 13.79 6.31 8.77
N ASP A 30 13.23 5.43 9.61
CA ASP A 30 13.00 5.70 11.05
C ASP A 30 14.30 6.02 11.78
N LYS A 31 15.36 5.23 11.52
CA LYS A 31 16.69 5.46 12.10
C LYS A 31 17.27 6.80 11.64
N ALA A 32 17.24 7.09 10.35
CA ALA A 32 17.78 8.33 9.81
C ALA A 32 16.99 9.55 10.31
N LEU A 33 15.67 9.41 10.46
CA LEU A 33 14.80 10.45 10.98
C LEU A 33 15.02 10.70 12.48
N ASP A 34 15.30 9.66 13.27
CA ASP A 34 15.64 9.81 14.69
C ASP A 34 16.89 10.65 14.88
N GLU A 35 17.91 10.43 14.06
CA GLU A 35 19.14 11.24 14.07
C GLU A 35 18.88 12.67 13.61
N PHE A 36 18.08 12.84 12.56
CA PHE A 36 17.73 14.15 12.03
C PHE A 36 16.94 14.98 13.05
N ASN A 37 15.89 14.42 13.64
CA ASN A 37 15.08 15.09 14.65
C ASN A 37 15.92 15.48 15.90
N LYS A 38 16.81 14.59 16.36
CA LYS A 38 17.74 14.91 17.47
C LYS A 38 18.67 16.08 17.13
N LYS A 39 19.16 16.15 15.90
CA LYS A 39 20.10 17.19 15.45
C LYS A 39 19.42 18.55 15.26
N THR A 40 18.20 18.56 14.72
CA THR A 40 17.48 19.78 14.38
C THR A 40 16.57 20.29 15.48
N GLY A 41 16.19 19.42 16.42
CA GLY A 41 15.16 19.71 17.42
C GLY A 41 13.72 19.58 16.88
N TYR A 42 13.56 19.07 15.65
CA TYR A 42 12.26 18.82 15.07
C TYR A 42 11.63 17.53 15.63
N ASP A 43 10.33 17.40 15.45
CA ASP A 43 9.52 16.23 15.87
C ASP A 43 8.70 15.71 14.69
N ILE A 44 9.38 15.48 13.55
CA ILE A 44 8.75 15.05 12.31
C ILE A 44 8.40 13.57 12.42
N PRO A 45 7.11 13.18 12.30
CA PRO A 45 6.69 11.79 12.33
C PRO A 45 6.73 11.11 10.96
N ILE A 46 6.50 9.79 10.98
CA ILE A 46 6.24 8.96 9.79
C ILE A 46 4.75 8.58 9.76
N HIS A 47 4.12 8.82 8.61
CA HIS A 47 2.87 8.17 8.22
C HIS A 47 3.19 7.12 7.17
N VAL A 48 2.88 5.85 7.40
CA VAL A 48 3.13 4.81 6.40
C VAL A 48 1.90 4.65 5.51
N ASP A 49 2.08 4.92 4.22
CA ASP A 49 1.09 4.52 3.22
C ASP A 49 1.26 3.04 2.89
N ALA A 50 0.51 2.22 3.58
CA ALA A 50 0.46 0.78 3.36
C ALA A 50 -0.84 0.37 2.63
N ALA A 51 -1.31 1.22 1.71
CA ALA A 51 -2.55 0.97 0.98
C ALA A 51 -2.59 -0.42 0.33
N SER A 52 -1.45 -0.89 -0.16
CA SER A 52 -1.29 -2.26 -0.67
C SER A 52 -0.65 -3.19 0.37
N GLY A 53 0.52 -2.82 0.89
CA GLY A 53 1.34 -3.67 1.77
C GLY A 53 0.71 -4.01 3.11
N GLY A 54 -0.22 -3.18 3.62
CA GLY A 54 -0.85 -3.39 4.92
C GLY A 54 -1.68 -4.67 5.06
N PHE A 55 -2.16 -5.24 3.95
CA PHE A 55 -2.81 -6.55 3.91
C PHE A 55 -1.95 -7.65 3.28
N ILE A 56 -0.65 -7.41 3.10
CA ILE A 56 0.33 -8.37 2.57
C ILE A 56 1.39 -8.68 3.61
N LEU A 57 2.12 -7.66 4.05
CA LEU A 57 3.29 -7.79 4.91
C LEU A 57 3.01 -8.50 6.25
N PRO A 58 1.91 -8.22 6.98
CA PRO A 58 1.62 -8.92 8.23
C PRO A 58 1.50 -10.43 8.09
N PHE A 59 1.14 -10.91 6.89
CA PHE A 59 0.91 -12.32 6.62
C PHE A 59 2.11 -13.02 5.99
N LEU A 60 2.88 -12.32 5.14
CA LEU A 60 3.97 -12.93 4.37
C LEU A 60 5.35 -12.63 4.94
N ASP A 61 5.55 -11.45 5.50
CA ASP A 61 6.79 -11.04 6.14
C ASP A 61 6.54 -10.33 7.50
N PRO A 62 6.07 -11.06 8.53
CA PRO A 62 5.76 -10.48 9.82
C PRO A 62 6.98 -9.95 10.58
N HIS A 63 8.19 -10.28 10.13
CA HIS A 63 9.44 -9.84 10.75
C HIS A 63 9.91 -8.49 10.23
N LYS A 64 9.52 -8.09 9.02
CA LYS A 64 9.81 -6.77 8.47
C LYS A 64 9.21 -5.69 9.37
N LYS A 65 10.05 -4.74 9.77
CA LYS A 65 9.63 -3.61 10.61
C LYS A 65 9.28 -2.43 9.73
N TRP A 66 8.01 -2.14 9.62
CA TRP A 66 7.44 -1.02 8.89
C TRP A 66 6.31 -0.34 9.66
N ASP A 67 5.93 -0.91 10.81
CA ASP A 67 4.76 -0.56 11.60
C ASP A 67 5.13 0.12 12.93
N PHE A 68 4.19 0.16 13.86
CA PHE A 68 4.31 0.79 15.17
C PHE A 68 5.42 0.23 16.09
N ARG A 69 6.14 -0.82 15.67
CA ARG A 69 7.38 -1.25 16.31
C ARG A 69 8.50 -0.23 16.13
N LEU A 70 8.40 0.64 15.12
CA LEU A 70 9.30 1.75 14.87
C LEU A 70 8.90 2.98 15.69
N LYS A 71 9.90 3.78 16.07
CA LYS A 71 9.69 4.92 16.98
C LYS A 71 8.82 6.00 16.35
N TRP A 72 9.15 6.42 15.16
CA TRP A 72 8.57 7.58 14.48
C TRP A 72 7.32 7.26 13.64
N VAL A 73 6.98 5.99 13.47
CA VAL A 73 5.73 5.61 12.81
C VAL A 73 4.56 5.87 13.77
N LEU A 74 3.78 6.90 13.48
CA LEU A 74 2.67 7.34 14.33
C LEU A 74 1.30 7.05 13.74
N SER A 75 1.21 6.87 12.42
CA SER A 75 -0.03 6.47 11.74
C SER A 75 0.26 5.63 10.51
N ILE A 76 -0.72 4.80 10.15
CA ILE A 76 -0.66 3.89 9.01
C ILE A 76 -2.00 3.94 8.29
N SER A 77 -1.98 4.10 6.97
CA SER A 77 -3.17 3.89 6.14
C SER A 77 -3.08 2.56 5.39
N THR A 78 -4.22 1.90 5.20
CA THR A 78 -4.32 0.70 4.38
C THR A 78 -5.67 0.60 3.69
N SER A 79 -5.70 0.00 2.49
CA SER A 79 -6.92 -0.11 1.69
C SER A 79 -7.54 -1.50 1.81
N GLY A 80 -8.71 -1.58 2.45
CA GLY A 80 -9.47 -2.83 2.52
C GLY A 80 -9.91 -3.35 1.15
N HIS A 81 -10.16 -2.43 0.21
CA HIS A 81 -10.60 -2.74 -1.16
C HIS A 81 -9.48 -3.18 -2.13
N LYS A 82 -8.24 -3.30 -1.65
CA LYS A 82 -7.14 -3.90 -2.40
C LYS A 82 -6.93 -5.33 -1.89
N PHE A 83 -5.85 -5.57 -1.20
CA PHE A 83 -5.52 -6.89 -0.66
C PHE A 83 -6.30 -7.27 0.61
N GLY A 84 -7.15 -6.36 1.13
CA GLY A 84 -8.14 -6.68 2.16
C GLY A 84 -9.37 -7.45 1.65
N LEU A 85 -9.50 -7.65 0.33
CA LEU A 85 -10.48 -8.54 -0.32
C LEU A 85 -11.95 -8.11 -0.13
N VAL A 86 -12.18 -6.80 -0.17
CA VAL A 86 -13.55 -6.24 -0.19
C VAL A 86 -13.73 -5.28 -1.37
N TYR A 87 -14.96 -4.91 -1.68
CA TYR A 87 -15.26 -3.96 -2.73
C TYR A 87 -14.79 -2.53 -2.37
N PRO A 88 -14.55 -1.65 -3.36
CA PRO A 88 -14.19 -0.26 -3.15
C PRO A 88 -15.13 0.49 -2.21
N GLY A 89 -14.58 1.42 -1.44
CA GLY A 89 -15.31 2.25 -0.49
C GLY A 89 -14.90 2.04 0.97
N LEU A 90 -13.81 1.30 1.22
CA LEU A 90 -13.25 1.10 2.55
C LEU A 90 -11.74 1.36 2.56
N GLY A 91 -11.32 2.26 3.42
CA GLY A 91 -9.93 2.47 3.81
C GLY A 91 -9.82 2.47 5.33
N TRP A 92 -8.65 2.11 5.82
CA TRP A 92 -8.30 2.12 7.23
C TRP A 92 -7.23 3.15 7.47
N VAL A 93 -7.35 3.90 8.55
CA VAL A 93 -6.25 4.62 9.18
C VAL A 93 -6.15 4.17 10.62
N VAL A 94 -4.94 3.81 11.03
CA VAL A 94 -4.64 3.34 12.38
C VAL A 94 -3.60 4.29 12.97
N TRP A 95 -3.84 4.73 14.18
CA TRP A 95 -2.94 5.60 14.94
C TRP A 95 -2.24 4.80 16.02
N LYS A 96 -0.96 5.06 16.25
CA LYS A 96 -0.16 4.40 17.30
C LYS A 96 -0.73 4.64 18.69
N ASP A 97 -1.24 5.84 18.91
CA ASP A 97 -1.88 6.26 20.16
C ASP A 97 -2.93 7.34 19.85
N LYS A 98 -4.00 7.40 20.65
CA LYS A 98 -5.08 8.39 20.51
C LYS A 98 -4.56 9.84 20.56
N LYS A 99 -3.50 10.10 21.32
CA LYS A 99 -2.90 11.46 21.45
C LYS A 99 -2.37 12.03 20.12
N TYR A 100 -2.13 11.17 19.11
CA TYR A 100 -1.69 11.59 17.77
C TYR A 100 -2.83 11.95 16.82
N LEU A 101 -4.07 11.69 17.24
CA LEU A 101 -5.26 12.17 16.53
C LEU A 101 -5.73 13.46 17.23
N PRO A 102 -5.59 14.63 16.58
CA PRO A 102 -5.99 15.91 17.19
C PRO A 102 -7.49 15.91 17.52
N ASP A 103 -7.84 16.40 18.70
CA ASP A 103 -9.25 16.49 19.12
C ASP A 103 -10.06 17.42 18.21
N GLU A 104 -9.42 18.40 17.58
CA GLU A 104 -10.03 19.32 16.60
C GLU A 104 -10.49 18.60 15.32
N MET A 105 -9.94 17.43 15.04
CA MET A 105 -10.36 16.58 13.91
C MET A 105 -11.63 15.77 14.22
N SER A 106 -12.07 15.77 15.48
CA SER A 106 -13.27 15.05 15.92
C SER A 106 -14.38 16.02 16.32
N PHE A 107 -15.57 15.84 15.76
CA PHE A 107 -16.75 16.59 16.19
C PHE A 107 -17.72 15.67 16.90
N SER A 108 -18.24 16.16 18.03
CA SER A 108 -19.37 15.52 18.70
C SER A 108 -20.65 16.09 18.12
N VAL A 109 -21.44 15.22 17.50
CA VAL A 109 -22.76 15.60 16.96
C VAL A 109 -23.83 14.94 17.80
N ASN A 110 -24.70 15.76 18.39
CA ASN A 110 -25.90 15.24 19.03
C ASN A 110 -26.97 15.02 17.96
N TYR A 111 -27.08 13.77 17.50
CA TYR A 111 -27.99 13.40 16.44
C TYR A 111 -28.76 12.13 16.83
N LEU A 112 -30.08 12.18 16.64
CA LEU A 112 -30.99 11.06 16.97
C LEU A 112 -30.89 10.59 18.46
N GLY A 113 -30.61 11.53 19.37
CA GLY A 113 -30.60 11.24 20.81
C GLY A 113 -29.31 10.58 21.32
N ALA A 114 -28.26 10.51 20.50
CA ALA A 114 -26.94 10.02 20.88
C ALA A 114 -25.84 11.01 20.52
N ASN A 115 -24.81 11.11 21.36
CA ASN A 115 -23.59 11.82 21.02
C ASN A 115 -22.70 10.91 20.16
N ILE A 116 -22.55 11.26 18.89
CA ILE A 116 -21.73 10.52 17.94
C ILE A 116 -20.46 11.33 17.68
N THR A 117 -19.30 10.73 17.95
CA THR A 117 -18.01 11.33 17.56
C THR A 117 -17.73 11.01 16.11
N GLN A 118 -17.53 12.03 15.29
CA GLN A 118 -17.28 11.92 13.86
C GLN A 118 -15.93 12.54 13.51
N VAL A 119 -15.12 11.82 12.75
CA VAL A 119 -13.75 12.20 12.36
C VAL A 119 -13.64 12.38 10.84
N GLY A 120 -14.72 12.34 10.10
CA GLY A 120 -14.69 12.42 8.63
C GLY A 120 -15.41 13.67 8.13
N LEU A 121 -15.02 14.13 6.95
CA LEU A 121 -15.69 15.25 6.27
C LEU A 121 -17.12 14.90 5.81
N ASN A 122 -17.40 13.61 5.58
CA ASN A 122 -18.70 13.14 5.13
C ASN A 122 -19.57 12.66 6.29
N PHE A 123 -20.87 12.94 6.25
CA PHE A 123 -21.81 12.50 7.29
C PHE A 123 -22.26 11.04 7.05
N SER A 124 -23.34 10.80 6.36
CA SER A 124 -23.82 9.43 6.11
C SER A 124 -22.95 8.71 5.09
N ARG A 125 -22.55 7.48 5.40
CA ARG A 125 -21.70 6.64 4.55
C ARG A 125 -22.23 5.22 4.49
N PRO A 126 -22.08 4.51 3.35
CA PRO A 126 -22.40 3.09 3.27
C PRO A 126 -21.52 2.27 4.23
N ALA A 127 -22.12 1.35 4.97
CA ALA A 127 -21.40 0.44 5.88
C ALA A 127 -21.19 -0.96 5.30
N ALA A 128 -21.67 -1.22 4.08
CA ALA A 128 -21.61 -2.56 3.48
C ALA A 128 -20.18 -3.11 3.37
N GLN A 129 -19.22 -2.25 2.99
CA GLN A 129 -17.82 -2.66 2.87
C GLN A 129 -17.15 -2.90 4.24
N ILE A 130 -17.57 -2.17 5.28
CA ILE A 130 -17.11 -2.41 6.66
C ILE A 130 -17.59 -3.78 7.13
N LEU A 131 -18.86 -4.11 6.92
CA LEU A 131 -19.41 -5.43 7.21
C LEU A 131 -18.75 -6.52 6.36
N GLY A 132 -18.47 -6.23 5.08
CA GLY A 132 -17.72 -7.12 4.19
C GLY A 132 -16.32 -7.42 4.70
N GLN A 133 -15.60 -6.41 5.20
CA GLN A 133 -14.26 -6.60 5.78
C GLN A 133 -14.32 -7.40 7.08
N TYR A 134 -15.28 -7.11 7.94
CA TYR A 134 -15.52 -7.88 9.16
C TYR A 134 -15.82 -9.35 8.85
N TYR A 135 -16.69 -9.60 7.86
CA TYR A 135 -16.96 -10.95 7.38
C TYR A 135 -15.70 -11.67 6.87
N GLN A 136 -14.87 -10.97 6.09
CA GLN A 136 -13.61 -11.55 5.61
C GLN A 136 -12.66 -11.90 6.75
N PHE A 137 -12.58 -11.04 7.78
CA PHE A 137 -11.75 -11.33 8.95
C PHE A 137 -12.20 -12.60 9.68
N ILE A 138 -13.51 -12.75 9.89
CA ILE A 138 -14.06 -13.93 10.55
C ILE A 138 -13.91 -15.20 9.68
N ARG A 139 -14.24 -15.07 8.37
CA ARG A 139 -14.23 -16.19 7.45
C ARG A 139 -12.83 -16.73 7.16
N LEU A 140 -11.89 -15.87 6.89
CA LEU A 140 -10.54 -16.23 6.48
C LEU A 140 -9.59 -16.37 7.68
N GLY A 141 -9.72 -15.47 8.65
CA GLY A 141 -8.77 -15.35 9.73
C GLY A 141 -7.35 -15.10 9.20
N PHE A 142 -6.38 -15.19 10.09
CA PHE A 142 -4.97 -14.99 9.74
C PHE A 142 -4.50 -15.98 8.68
N GLN A 143 -4.83 -17.26 8.84
CA GLN A 143 -4.36 -18.32 7.95
C GLN A 143 -4.97 -18.22 6.54
N GLY A 144 -6.24 -17.84 6.44
CA GLY A 144 -6.90 -17.63 5.15
C GLY A 144 -6.29 -16.45 4.38
N TYR A 145 -6.07 -15.31 5.04
CA TYR A 145 -5.37 -14.18 4.43
C TYR A 145 -3.95 -14.59 3.99
N LYS A 146 -3.19 -15.26 4.86
CA LYS A 146 -1.85 -15.75 4.54
C LYS A 146 -1.86 -16.64 3.29
N ALA A 147 -2.80 -17.59 3.20
CA ALA A 147 -2.91 -18.49 2.06
C ALA A 147 -3.23 -17.74 0.76
N VAL A 148 -4.16 -16.78 0.79
CA VAL A 148 -4.52 -15.98 -0.40
C VAL A 148 -3.33 -15.14 -0.86
N GLN A 149 -2.69 -14.42 0.05
CA GLN A 149 -1.55 -13.56 -0.30
C GLN A 149 -0.34 -14.38 -0.78
N TYR A 150 -0.09 -15.53 -0.15
CA TYR A 150 0.96 -16.45 -0.58
C TYR A 150 0.73 -16.94 -2.02
N ASN A 151 -0.49 -17.38 -2.33
CA ASN A 151 -0.83 -17.83 -3.69
C ASN A 151 -0.67 -16.69 -4.70
N SER A 152 -1.10 -15.48 -4.36
CA SER A 152 -0.92 -14.30 -5.21
C SER A 152 0.56 -14.02 -5.48
N MET A 153 1.41 -14.10 -4.45
CA MET A 153 2.87 -13.95 -4.60
C MET A 153 3.47 -15.04 -5.49
N GLN A 154 3.06 -16.31 -5.35
CA GLN A 154 3.56 -17.41 -6.18
C GLN A 154 3.21 -17.20 -7.67
N ILE A 155 1.99 -16.76 -7.96
CA ILE A 155 1.56 -16.45 -9.33
C ILE A 155 2.36 -15.26 -9.87
N THR A 156 2.55 -14.22 -9.06
CA THR A 156 3.33 -13.03 -9.46
C THR A 156 4.78 -13.39 -9.76
N GLN A 157 5.41 -14.18 -8.89
CA GLN A 157 6.78 -14.66 -9.12
C GLN A 157 6.90 -15.50 -10.40
N TYR A 158 5.94 -16.41 -10.61
CA TYR A 158 5.91 -17.19 -11.84
C TYR A 158 5.81 -16.30 -13.09
N LEU A 159 4.90 -15.33 -13.10
CA LEU A 159 4.74 -14.40 -14.22
C LEU A 159 5.97 -13.52 -14.43
N HIS A 160 6.56 -13.02 -13.35
CA HIS A 160 7.80 -12.26 -13.38
C HIS A 160 8.92 -13.06 -14.08
N ASP A 161 9.11 -14.31 -13.68
CA ASP A 161 10.15 -15.17 -14.22
C ASP A 161 9.90 -15.53 -15.71
N GLU A 162 8.65 -15.82 -16.06
CA GLU A 162 8.30 -16.18 -17.44
C GLU A 162 8.37 -14.98 -18.39
N ILE A 163 7.87 -13.81 -17.98
CA ILE A 163 7.93 -12.59 -18.80
C ILE A 163 9.38 -12.13 -18.97
N GLY A 164 10.19 -12.23 -17.90
CA GLY A 164 11.61 -11.89 -17.98
C GLY A 164 12.43 -12.73 -18.95
N LYS A 165 11.97 -13.95 -19.29
CA LYS A 165 12.59 -14.81 -20.31
C LYS A 165 12.23 -14.41 -21.75
N MET A 166 11.16 -13.64 -21.94
CA MET A 166 10.70 -13.24 -23.26
C MET A 166 11.64 -12.20 -23.87
N ALA A 167 12.07 -12.43 -25.12
CA ALA A 167 13.06 -11.59 -25.79
C ALA A 167 12.76 -10.08 -25.81
N PRO A 168 11.48 -9.63 -26.00
CA PRO A 168 11.17 -8.20 -26.04
C PRO A 168 11.22 -7.49 -24.70
N PHE A 169 11.10 -8.22 -23.56
CA PHE A 169 10.78 -7.63 -22.27
C PHE A 169 11.94 -7.68 -21.28
N VAL A 170 11.87 -6.79 -20.31
CA VAL A 170 12.73 -6.77 -19.12
C VAL A 170 11.89 -6.32 -17.93
N ASN A 171 12.04 -7.00 -16.80
CA ASN A 171 11.40 -6.61 -15.56
C ASN A 171 12.06 -5.34 -14.99
N TYR A 172 11.27 -4.50 -14.34
CA TYR A 172 11.77 -3.29 -13.68
C TYR A 172 12.68 -3.63 -12.48
N SER A 173 12.31 -4.65 -11.74
CA SER A 173 13.08 -5.19 -10.60
C SER A 173 13.48 -6.63 -10.88
N ASP A 174 14.57 -7.09 -10.29
CA ASP A 174 15.06 -8.47 -10.33
C ASP A 174 14.35 -9.38 -9.32
N HIS A 175 13.50 -8.82 -8.46
CA HIS A 175 12.74 -9.53 -7.43
C HIS A 175 11.34 -8.97 -7.27
N VAL A 176 10.48 -9.71 -6.57
CA VAL A 176 9.08 -9.38 -6.27
C VAL A 176 8.91 -9.25 -4.76
N GLU A 177 8.35 -8.12 -4.30
CA GLU A 177 8.08 -7.87 -2.87
C GLU A 177 6.58 -7.86 -2.54
N ASN A 178 5.74 -7.60 -3.54
CA ASN A 178 4.29 -7.59 -3.41
C ASN A 178 3.67 -8.37 -4.59
N PRO A 179 2.37 -8.76 -4.55
CA PRO A 179 1.69 -9.39 -5.68
C PRO A 179 1.47 -8.43 -6.85
N LEU A 180 2.52 -7.76 -7.26
CA LEU A 180 2.62 -6.78 -8.32
C LEU A 180 4.05 -6.74 -8.84
N PHE A 181 4.24 -6.66 -10.15
CA PHE A 181 5.52 -6.33 -10.75
C PHE A 181 5.29 -5.53 -12.04
N ILE A 182 6.32 -4.83 -12.48
CA ILE A 182 6.30 -4.02 -13.69
C ILE A 182 7.39 -4.54 -14.63
N TRP A 183 7.07 -4.55 -15.90
CA TRP A 183 7.98 -4.87 -16.98
C TRP A 183 7.80 -3.88 -18.12
N TYR A 184 8.81 -3.72 -18.93
CA TYR A 184 8.81 -2.81 -20.06
C TYR A 184 9.50 -3.43 -21.27
N MET A 185 9.33 -2.83 -22.43
CA MET A 185 9.99 -3.25 -23.65
C MET A 185 11.46 -2.83 -23.62
N LYS A 186 12.38 -3.75 -23.91
CA LYS A 186 13.81 -3.43 -24.00
C LYS A 186 14.03 -2.27 -24.98
N PRO A 187 14.83 -1.24 -24.64
CA PRO A 187 14.99 -0.05 -25.46
C PRO A 187 15.39 -0.34 -26.92
N ASP A 188 16.29 -1.29 -27.13
CA ASP A 188 16.74 -1.63 -28.49
C ASP A 188 15.68 -2.37 -29.30
N TYR A 189 14.87 -3.20 -28.65
CA TYR A 189 13.73 -3.84 -29.30
C TYR A 189 12.64 -2.81 -29.63
N ALA A 190 12.36 -1.86 -28.73
CA ALA A 190 11.37 -0.83 -28.93
C ALA A 190 11.65 0.05 -30.16
N LYS A 191 12.92 0.30 -30.50
CA LYS A 191 13.33 1.09 -31.68
C LYS A 191 12.91 0.45 -33.02
N THR A 192 12.78 -0.86 -33.05
CA THR A 192 12.48 -1.63 -34.29
C THR A 192 11.12 -2.29 -34.28
N ALA A 193 10.46 -2.33 -33.14
CA ALA A 193 9.14 -2.93 -32.99
C ALA A 193 8.09 -2.15 -33.81
N LYS A 194 7.18 -2.89 -34.45
CA LYS A 194 6.02 -2.35 -35.18
C LYS A 194 4.77 -2.28 -34.30
N TRP A 195 4.91 -2.47 -33.02
CA TRP A 195 3.86 -2.47 -32.01
C TRP A 195 4.36 -1.87 -30.70
N THR A 196 3.44 -1.44 -29.87
CA THR A 196 3.68 -0.81 -28.58
C THR A 196 3.10 -1.66 -27.43
N LEU A 197 3.40 -1.31 -26.19
CA LEU A 197 2.77 -1.96 -25.04
C LEU A 197 1.26 -1.71 -24.99
N TYR A 198 0.77 -0.61 -25.57
CA TYR A 198 -0.68 -0.35 -25.70
C TYR A 198 -1.33 -1.33 -26.68
N ASP A 199 -0.68 -1.65 -27.80
CA ASP A 199 -1.17 -2.67 -28.73
C ASP A 199 -1.23 -4.05 -28.06
N LEU A 200 -0.22 -4.37 -27.23
CA LEU A 200 -0.20 -5.61 -26.46
C LEU A 200 -1.34 -5.64 -25.42
N GLN A 201 -1.55 -4.53 -24.68
CA GLN A 201 -2.68 -4.39 -23.76
C GLN A 201 -4.01 -4.70 -24.47
N ASP A 202 -4.24 -4.12 -25.63
CA ASP A 202 -5.47 -4.33 -26.39
C ASP A 202 -5.64 -5.78 -26.84
N LYS A 203 -4.54 -6.44 -27.21
CA LYS A 203 -4.55 -7.87 -27.54
C LYS A 203 -4.85 -8.76 -26.35
N LEU A 204 -4.24 -8.48 -25.22
CA LEU A 204 -4.50 -9.20 -23.97
C LEU A 204 -5.96 -9.04 -23.53
N LYS A 205 -6.51 -7.82 -23.67
CA LYS A 205 -7.92 -7.52 -23.35
C LYS A 205 -8.88 -8.34 -24.23
N GLN A 206 -8.56 -8.56 -25.52
CA GLN A 206 -9.36 -9.43 -26.39
C GLN A 206 -9.39 -10.88 -25.89
N GLY A 207 -8.34 -11.34 -25.21
CA GLY A 207 -8.25 -12.64 -24.53
C GLY A 207 -8.82 -12.67 -23.11
N GLY A 208 -9.41 -11.56 -22.64
CA GLY A 208 -9.99 -11.45 -21.29
C GLY A 208 -8.99 -11.04 -20.21
N TRP A 209 -7.77 -10.65 -20.57
CA TRP A 209 -6.74 -10.22 -19.61
C TRP A 209 -6.65 -8.70 -19.51
N MET A 210 -6.76 -8.18 -18.30
CA MET A 210 -6.65 -6.75 -18.02
C MET A 210 -5.22 -6.46 -17.52
N VAL A 211 -4.32 -6.12 -18.44
CA VAL A 211 -2.92 -5.74 -18.13
C VAL A 211 -2.70 -4.32 -18.65
N PRO A 212 -2.75 -3.30 -17.76
CA PRO A 212 -2.65 -1.92 -18.20
C PRO A 212 -1.24 -1.55 -18.67
N ALA A 213 -1.15 -0.77 -19.74
CA ALA A 213 0.07 -0.09 -20.18
C ALA A 213 0.03 1.39 -19.78
N TYR A 214 1.19 1.97 -19.47
CA TYR A 214 1.36 3.35 -19.02
C TYR A 214 2.39 4.08 -19.89
#